data_5160697c90cfe9cfb56fcca7dcea83ea
#
_entry.id   5160697c90cfe9cfb56fcca7dcea83ea
#
_cell.length_a   1.000
_cell.length_b   1.000
_cell.length_c   1.000
_cell.angle_alpha   90.00
_cell.angle_beta   90.00
_cell.angle_gamma   90.00
#
_symmetry.space_group_name_H-M   'P 1'
#
loop_
_entity.id
_entity.type
_entity.pdbx_description
1 polymer ?
#
loop_
_entity_poly.entity_id
_entity_poly.type
_entity_poly.pdbx_seq_one_letter_code
_entity_poly.pdbx_strand_id
1 'polypeptide(L)'
;REVNAVYEQTPLPVVEREIFLAAVPYAVCLDAEGTLSGIVTEVDIIDVAEVVEGEDETGGSVAEQDDSWMWEGIKVVGTRFVPTRNVEIPDAPVGEFMTTDVATTTPGASCVSVAQAMISHDIEQLPVLDGDRLTGVVRDIDLLGAI
;
A
#
# COMPACT_ATOMS: atom_id res chain seq x y z
N ARG A 1 -16.45 2.72 -8.31
CA ARG A 1 -15.40 1.71 -8.21
C ARG A 1 -15.32 1.16 -6.79
N GLU A 2 -15.09 -0.13 -6.67
CA GLU A 2 -14.94 -0.78 -5.37
C GLU A 2 -13.81 -0.14 -4.57
N VAL A 3 -14.04 0.03 -3.27
CA VAL A 3 -13.09 0.69 -2.38
C VAL A 3 -12.31 -0.38 -1.60
N ASN A 4 -10.98 -0.30 -1.67
CA ASN A 4 -10.13 -1.11 -0.83
C ASN A 4 -10.08 -0.47 0.56
N ALA A 5 -10.80 -1.03 1.51
CA ALA A 5 -10.96 -0.47 2.85
C ALA A 5 -10.53 -1.47 3.93
N VAL A 6 -9.88 -0.94 4.95
CA VAL A 6 -9.50 -1.67 6.16
C VAL A 6 -9.92 -0.85 7.38
N TYR A 7 -9.78 -1.41 8.58
CA TYR A 7 -10.06 -0.70 9.81
C TYR A 7 -8.76 -0.23 10.48
N GLU A 8 -8.84 0.79 11.31
CA GLU A 8 -7.69 1.32 12.05
C GLU A 8 -6.92 0.25 12.82
N GLN A 9 -7.64 -0.76 13.32
CA GLN A 9 -7.05 -1.83 14.12
C GLN A 9 -6.47 -2.96 13.28
N THR A 10 -6.65 -2.94 11.97
CA THR A 10 -6.13 -3.98 11.09
C THR A 10 -4.60 -4.00 11.14
N PRO A 11 -3.98 -5.15 11.42
CA PRO A 11 -2.51 -5.23 11.45
C PRO A 11 -1.90 -4.88 10.10
N LEU A 12 -0.78 -4.18 10.12
CA LEU A 12 -0.13 -3.71 8.89
C LEU A 12 0.20 -4.83 7.90
N PRO A 13 0.65 -6.03 8.33
CA PRO A 13 0.86 -7.13 7.38
C PRO A 13 -0.41 -7.58 6.65
N VAL A 14 -1.56 -7.48 7.31
CA VAL A 14 -2.86 -7.79 6.69
C VAL A 14 -3.21 -6.72 5.67
N VAL A 15 -2.95 -5.46 5.97
CA VAL A 15 -3.18 -4.34 5.06
C VAL A 15 -2.32 -4.48 3.80
N GLU A 16 -1.06 -4.84 3.95
CA GLU A 16 -0.14 -5.08 2.83
C GLU A 16 -0.71 -6.16 1.91
N ARG A 17 -1.19 -7.24 2.49
CA ARG A 17 -1.80 -8.33 1.73
C ARG A 17 -3.05 -7.88 0.99
N GLU A 18 -3.90 -7.08 1.65
CA GLU A 18 -5.11 -6.56 1.02
C GLU A 18 -4.79 -5.64 -0.16
N ILE A 19 -3.78 -4.78 -0.02
CA ILE A 19 -3.31 -3.92 -1.11
C ILE A 19 -2.81 -4.78 -2.28
N PHE A 20 -2.01 -5.79 -1.98
CA PHE A 20 -1.47 -6.69 -3.00
C PHE A 20 -2.60 -7.43 -3.74
N LEU A 21 -3.57 -7.98 -3.01
CA LEU A 21 -4.68 -8.73 -3.61
C LEU A 21 -5.62 -7.84 -4.41
N ALA A 22 -5.84 -6.62 -3.95
CA ALA A 22 -6.70 -5.66 -4.65
C ALA A 22 -6.03 -5.05 -5.88
N ALA A 23 -4.72 -5.16 -5.99
CA ALA A 23 -3.91 -4.58 -7.08
C ALA A 23 -4.11 -3.07 -7.22
N VAL A 24 -4.30 -2.38 -6.08
CA VAL A 24 -4.33 -0.92 -6.00
C VAL A 24 -3.30 -0.46 -4.97
N PRO A 25 -2.71 0.74 -5.14
CA PRO A 25 -1.58 1.15 -4.31
C PRO A 25 -1.98 1.75 -2.96
N TYR A 26 -3.21 1.56 -2.51
CA TYR A 26 -3.73 2.19 -1.30
C TYR A 26 -4.75 1.32 -0.59
N ALA A 27 -4.98 1.63 0.70
CA ALA A 27 -6.15 1.20 1.43
C ALA A 27 -6.68 2.39 2.22
N VAL A 28 -8.00 2.61 2.19
CA VAL A 28 -8.62 3.59 3.07
C VAL A 28 -8.84 2.95 4.43
N CYS A 29 -8.64 3.72 5.49
CA CYS A 29 -8.76 3.25 6.85
C CYS A 29 -10.02 3.84 7.49
N LEU A 30 -10.81 2.97 8.07
CA LEU A 30 -12.09 3.34 8.71
C LEU A 30 -11.99 3.17 10.21
N ASP A 31 -12.71 4.01 10.93
CA ASP A 31 -12.87 3.85 12.38
C ASP A 31 -13.94 2.79 12.70
N ALA A 32 -14.23 2.60 13.99
CA ALA A 32 -15.20 1.62 14.45
C ALA A 32 -16.62 1.87 13.94
N GLU A 33 -16.93 3.12 13.61
CA GLU A 33 -18.24 3.52 13.07
C GLU A 33 -18.30 3.42 11.54
N GLY A 34 -17.20 3.05 10.90
CA GLY A 34 -17.13 2.96 9.44
C GLY A 34 -16.87 4.30 8.75
N THR A 35 -16.47 5.32 9.51
CA THR A 35 -16.12 6.64 8.99
C THR A 35 -14.65 6.67 8.56
N LEU A 36 -14.35 7.40 7.50
CA LEU A 36 -12.96 7.55 7.03
C LEU A 36 -12.10 8.20 8.11
N SER A 37 -11.03 7.51 8.52
CA SER A 37 -10.09 8.04 9.50
C SER A 37 -8.71 8.28 8.94
N GLY A 38 -8.35 7.63 7.85
CA GLY A 38 -7.03 7.80 7.26
C GLY A 38 -6.89 7.05 5.95
N ILE A 39 -5.69 7.12 5.41
CA ILE A 39 -5.32 6.36 4.21
C ILE A 39 -3.88 5.87 4.36
N VAL A 40 -3.60 4.69 3.86
CA VAL A 40 -2.26 4.13 3.80
C VAL A 40 -1.96 3.73 2.36
N THR A 41 -0.74 4.00 1.92
CA THR A 41 -0.29 3.64 0.58
C THR A 41 0.80 2.56 0.66
N GLU A 42 1.08 1.95 -0.48
CA GLU A 42 2.18 0.98 -0.55
C GLU A 42 3.53 1.59 -0.16
N VAL A 43 3.73 2.89 -0.47
CA VAL A 43 4.96 3.60 -0.09
C VAL A 43 5.05 3.75 1.43
N ASP A 44 3.94 4.04 2.10
CA ASP A 44 3.91 4.14 3.56
C ASP A 44 4.33 2.82 4.22
N ILE A 45 3.91 1.70 3.64
CA ILE A 45 4.28 0.38 4.15
C ILE A 45 5.76 0.09 3.90
N ILE A 46 6.26 0.42 2.72
CA ILE A 46 7.66 0.23 2.36
C ILE A 46 8.57 1.05 3.30
N ASP A 47 8.14 2.28 3.62
CA ASP A 47 8.93 3.17 4.48
C ASP A 47 9.13 2.60 5.90
N VAL A 48 8.19 1.81 6.40
CA VAL A 48 8.28 1.23 7.74
C VAL A 48 8.73 -0.23 7.72
N ALA A 49 8.87 -0.83 6.55
CA ALA A 49 9.34 -2.19 6.42
C ALA A 49 10.84 -2.29 6.72
N GLU A 50 11.22 -3.32 7.45
CA GLU A 50 12.61 -3.59 7.76
C GLU A 50 13.12 -4.75 6.91
N VAL A 51 14.28 -4.57 6.31
CA VAL A 51 14.95 -5.64 5.59
C VAL A 51 15.79 -6.43 6.57
N VAL A 52 15.44 -7.69 6.76
CA VAL A 52 16.16 -8.60 7.64
C VAL A 52 16.84 -9.66 6.77
N GLU A 53 18.10 -9.99 7.08
CA GLU A 53 18.79 -11.06 6.39
C GLU A 53 18.09 -12.38 6.70
N GLY A 54 17.62 -13.05 5.63
CA GLY A 54 16.97 -14.35 5.78
C GLY A 54 17.98 -15.41 6.19
N GLU A 55 17.55 -16.31 7.07
CA GLU A 55 18.32 -17.51 7.34
C GLU A 55 18.26 -18.41 6.12
N ASP A 56 19.42 -18.80 5.63
CA ASP A 56 19.52 -19.72 4.51
C ASP A 56 19.33 -21.14 5.02
N GLU A 57 18.13 -21.65 4.96
CA GLU A 57 17.78 -22.99 5.40
C GLU A 57 18.49 -24.09 4.56
N THR A 58 18.95 -23.74 3.38
CA THR A 58 19.64 -24.68 2.52
C THR A 58 21.14 -24.77 2.81
N GLY A 59 21.62 -24.01 3.78
CA GLY A 59 23.01 -24.00 4.17
C GLY A 59 23.84 -22.98 3.40
N GLY A 60 24.74 -22.32 4.11
CA GLY A 60 25.58 -21.26 3.57
C GLY A 60 26.48 -21.67 2.41
N SER A 61 26.69 -22.96 2.20
CA SER A 61 27.53 -23.45 1.13
C SER A 61 27.02 -23.16 -0.27
N VAL A 62 25.71 -23.02 -0.44
CA VAL A 62 25.12 -22.70 -1.74
C VAL A 62 25.27 -21.21 -2.06
N ALA A 63 25.24 -20.36 -1.05
CA ALA A 63 25.40 -18.93 -1.19
C ALA A 63 26.82 -18.53 -1.64
N GLU A 64 27.80 -19.34 -1.32
CA GLU A 64 29.20 -19.06 -1.63
C GLU A 64 29.61 -19.45 -3.04
N GLN A 65 28.78 -20.20 -3.76
CA GLN A 65 29.19 -20.83 -5.00
C GLN A 65 29.15 -19.92 -6.21
N ASP A 66 28.22 -18.98 -6.28
CA ASP A 66 28.15 -18.12 -7.46
C ASP A 66 27.30 -16.87 -7.22
N ASP A 67 27.96 -15.76 -6.92
CA ASP A 67 27.33 -14.47 -6.71
C ASP A 67 26.64 -13.93 -7.97
N SER A 68 27.00 -14.44 -9.15
CA SER A 68 26.42 -13.97 -10.41
C SER A 68 24.92 -14.32 -10.55
N TRP A 69 24.47 -15.27 -9.76
CA TRP A 69 23.07 -15.70 -9.75
C TRP A 69 22.23 -14.96 -8.69
N MET A 70 22.84 -14.04 -8.00
CA MET A 70 22.14 -13.26 -6.99
C MET A 70 21.52 -12.02 -7.59
N TRP A 71 20.20 -11.92 -7.49
CA TRP A 71 19.50 -10.67 -7.68
C TRP A 71 19.29 -10.03 -6.31
N GLU A 72 19.00 -8.72 -6.32
CA GLU A 72 18.71 -8.02 -5.09
C GLU A 72 17.61 -8.73 -4.29
N GLY A 73 18.00 -9.34 -3.16
CA GLY A 73 17.09 -10.07 -2.30
C GLY A 73 16.71 -11.49 -2.74
N ILE A 74 17.22 -11.96 -3.87
CA ILE A 74 16.88 -13.29 -4.41
C ILE A 74 18.14 -14.03 -4.88
N LYS A 75 18.22 -15.30 -4.50
CA LYS A 75 19.26 -16.19 -4.91
C LYS A 75 18.65 -17.39 -5.64
N VAL A 76 19.27 -17.80 -6.73
CA VAL A 76 18.83 -18.99 -7.47
C VAL A 76 19.50 -20.23 -6.87
N VAL A 77 18.69 -21.19 -6.45
CA VAL A 77 19.14 -22.48 -5.95
C VAL A 77 18.51 -23.56 -6.82
N GLY A 78 19.33 -24.16 -7.68
CA GLY A 78 18.81 -25.10 -8.67
C GLY A 78 17.83 -24.42 -9.61
N THR A 79 16.57 -24.83 -9.57
CA THR A 79 15.49 -24.21 -10.36
C THR A 79 14.58 -23.33 -9.52
N ARG A 80 14.94 -23.08 -8.26
CA ARG A 80 14.12 -22.28 -7.35
C ARG A 80 14.79 -20.96 -7.03
N PHE A 81 13.95 -19.93 -6.82
CA PHE A 81 14.38 -18.65 -6.29
C PHE A 81 14.15 -18.65 -4.79
N VAL A 82 15.21 -18.39 -4.04
CA VAL A 82 15.16 -18.35 -2.57
C VAL A 82 15.47 -16.94 -2.13
N PRO A 83 14.60 -16.32 -1.33
CA PRO A 83 14.89 -14.99 -0.79
C PRO A 83 16.14 -15.02 0.08
N THR A 84 17.09 -14.14 -0.20
CA THR A 84 18.30 -13.98 0.62
C THR A 84 18.09 -12.94 1.71
N ARG A 85 17.06 -12.12 1.58
CA ARG A 85 16.64 -11.13 2.56
C ARG A 85 15.15 -11.20 2.71
N ASN A 86 14.69 -11.11 3.94
CA ASN A 86 13.27 -11.02 4.25
C ASN A 86 12.92 -9.58 4.55
N VAL A 87 11.76 -9.16 4.09
CA VAL A 87 11.19 -7.87 4.46
C VAL A 87 10.18 -8.13 5.56
N GLU A 88 10.41 -7.55 6.71
CA GLU A 88 9.48 -7.63 7.83
C GLU A 88 8.66 -6.36 7.94
N ILE A 89 7.36 -6.52 8.07
CA ILE A 89 6.42 -5.44 8.25
C ILE A 89 5.99 -5.47 9.72
N PRO A 90 6.03 -4.32 10.44
CA PRO A 90 5.63 -4.29 11.85
C PRO A 90 4.22 -4.86 12.05
N ASP A 91 4.06 -5.75 13.02
CA ASP A 91 2.77 -6.31 13.39
C ASP A 91 2.07 -5.36 14.36
N ALA A 92 1.62 -4.25 13.83
CA ALA A 92 0.97 -3.20 14.58
C ALA A 92 -0.25 -2.68 13.81
N PRO A 93 -1.22 -2.06 14.49
CA PRO A 93 -2.41 -1.51 13.82
C PRO A 93 -2.04 -0.47 12.78
N VAL A 94 -2.69 -0.52 11.63
CA VAL A 94 -2.44 0.44 10.54
C VAL A 94 -2.70 1.88 10.96
N GLY A 95 -3.57 2.08 11.95
CA GLY A 95 -3.85 3.41 12.50
C GLY A 95 -2.62 4.16 13.01
N GLU A 96 -1.57 3.44 13.39
CA GLU A 96 -0.31 4.06 13.83
C GLU A 96 0.55 4.57 12.67
N PHE A 97 0.26 4.14 11.44
CA PHE A 97 1.08 4.43 10.25
C PHE A 97 0.32 5.19 9.17
N MET A 98 -0.98 5.23 9.25
CA MET A 98 -1.81 5.89 8.23
C MET A 98 -1.64 7.41 8.25
N THR A 99 -1.88 8.03 7.09
CA THR A 99 -2.03 9.48 7.00
C THR A 99 -3.43 9.85 7.46
N THR A 100 -3.54 10.76 8.44
CA THR A 100 -4.82 11.17 9.01
C THR A 100 -5.37 12.45 8.41
N ASP A 101 -4.51 13.31 7.89
CA ASP A 101 -4.92 14.53 7.18
C ASP A 101 -5.17 14.19 5.71
N VAL A 102 -6.32 13.57 5.46
CA VAL A 102 -6.65 13.02 4.14
C VAL A 102 -7.39 14.07 3.33
N ALA A 103 -6.83 14.40 2.15
CA ALA A 103 -7.56 15.19 1.17
C ALA A 103 -8.69 14.35 0.60
N THR A 104 -9.87 14.93 0.49
CA THR A 104 -11.07 14.25 0.01
C THR A 104 -11.80 15.12 -1.02
N THR A 105 -12.74 14.51 -1.72
CA THR A 105 -13.60 15.21 -2.65
C THR A 105 -15.06 14.77 -2.44
N THR A 106 -15.97 15.34 -3.22
CA THR A 106 -17.40 15.03 -3.16
C THR A 106 -17.88 14.46 -4.47
N PRO A 107 -19.02 13.76 -4.50
CA PRO A 107 -19.55 13.19 -5.75
C PRO A 107 -19.84 14.22 -6.83
N GLY A 108 -20.15 15.47 -6.45
CA GLY A 108 -20.45 16.54 -7.39
C GLY A 108 -19.23 17.33 -7.88
N ALA A 109 -18.02 17.00 -7.42
CA ALA A 109 -16.82 17.74 -7.80
C ALA A 109 -16.48 17.52 -9.28
N SER A 110 -15.99 18.57 -9.92
CA SER A 110 -15.57 18.49 -11.32
C SER A 110 -14.24 17.75 -11.45
N CYS A 111 -14.00 17.17 -12.62
CA CYS A 111 -12.71 16.51 -12.90
C CYS A 111 -11.54 17.49 -12.76
N VAL A 112 -11.74 18.75 -13.11
CA VAL A 112 -10.71 19.79 -12.98
C VAL A 112 -10.37 20.02 -11.51
N SER A 113 -11.39 20.14 -10.65
CA SER A 113 -11.14 20.37 -9.20
C SER A 113 -10.46 19.16 -8.55
N VAL A 114 -10.82 17.95 -8.97
CA VAL A 114 -10.16 16.73 -8.49
C VAL A 114 -8.71 16.68 -8.94
N ALA A 115 -8.44 16.98 -10.21
CA ALA A 115 -7.07 17.02 -10.72
C ALA A 115 -6.22 18.06 -9.99
N GLN A 116 -6.78 19.23 -9.73
CA GLN A 116 -6.09 20.29 -8.98
C GLN A 116 -5.76 19.85 -7.56
N ALA A 117 -6.67 19.16 -6.90
CA ALA A 117 -6.44 18.62 -5.55
C ALA A 117 -5.32 17.57 -5.54
N MET A 118 -5.28 16.70 -6.53
CA MET A 118 -4.22 15.70 -6.66
C MET A 118 -2.85 16.35 -6.86
N ILE A 119 -2.78 17.40 -7.68
CA ILE A 119 -1.53 18.13 -7.93
C ILE A 119 -1.10 18.88 -6.67
N SER A 120 -2.03 19.59 -6.03
CA SER A 120 -1.73 20.40 -4.84
C SER A 120 -1.22 19.59 -3.65
N HIS A 121 -1.74 18.36 -3.49
CA HIS A 121 -1.39 17.49 -2.37
C HIS A 121 -0.37 16.42 -2.74
N ASP A 122 0.06 16.38 -4.00
CA ASP A 122 0.99 15.37 -4.53
C ASP A 122 0.50 13.94 -4.24
N ILE A 123 -0.74 13.67 -4.60
CA ILE A 123 -1.40 12.39 -4.36
C ILE A 123 -2.04 11.86 -5.63
N GLU A 124 -2.21 10.55 -5.69
CA GLU A 124 -2.72 9.85 -6.86
C GLU A 124 -4.15 9.32 -6.69
N GLN A 125 -4.71 9.49 -5.49
CA GLN A 125 -6.06 9.03 -5.19
C GLN A 125 -6.72 9.97 -4.17
N LEU A 126 -8.03 10.16 -4.34
CA LEU A 126 -8.86 10.95 -3.42
C LEU A 126 -10.07 10.14 -3.00
N PRO A 127 -10.27 9.93 -1.70
CA PRO A 127 -11.55 9.41 -1.22
C PRO A 127 -12.69 10.37 -1.54
N VAL A 128 -13.82 9.80 -1.93
CA VAL A 128 -15.03 10.56 -2.26
C VAL A 128 -16.01 10.40 -1.10
N LEU A 129 -16.36 11.51 -0.46
CA LEU A 129 -17.27 11.53 0.68
C LEU A 129 -18.57 12.21 0.28
N ASP A 130 -19.70 11.59 0.63
CA ASP A 130 -21.02 12.20 0.58
C ASP A 130 -21.44 12.45 2.03
N GLY A 131 -21.22 13.68 2.50
CA GLY A 131 -21.27 13.96 3.93
C GLY A 131 -20.12 13.23 4.64
N ASP A 132 -20.46 12.39 5.60
CA ASP A 132 -19.49 11.56 6.33
C ASP A 132 -19.32 10.16 5.71
N ARG A 133 -20.07 9.87 4.65
CA ARG A 133 -20.09 8.54 4.06
C ARG A 133 -19.09 8.43 2.94
N LEU A 134 -18.20 7.44 3.04
CA LEU A 134 -17.29 7.09 1.96
C LEU A 134 -18.06 6.39 0.84
N THR A 135 -18.09 6.98 -0.35
CA THR A 135 -18.81 6.44 -1.50
C THR A 135 -17.89 5.83 -2.55
N GLY A 136 -16.62 6.18 -2.53
CA GLY A 136 -15.67 5.65 -3.49
C GLY A 136 -14.31 6.30 -3.35
N VAL A 137 -13.41 5.95 -4.27
CA VAL A 137 -12.12 6.58 -4.40
C VAL A 137 -11.89 6.89 -5.88
N VAL A 138 -11.51 8.11 -6.19
CA VAL A 138 -11.10 8.49 -7.53
C VAL A 138 -9.58 8.46 -7.61
N ARG A 139 -9.07 7.89 -8.69
CA ARG A 139 -7.63 7.81 -8.94
C ARG A 139 -7.24 8.66 -10.14
N ASP A 140 -5.96 8.99 -10.23
CA ASP A 140 -5.39 9.71 -11.37
C ASP A 140 -5.75 9.04 -12.71
N ILE A 141 -5.66 7.69 -12.75
CA ILE A 141 -5.99 6.92 -13.94
C ILE A 141 -7.46 7.09 -14.37
N ASP A 142 -8.36 7.32 -13.42
CA ASP A 142 -9.79 7.55 -13.72
C ASP A 142 -10.01 8.87 -14.46
N LEU A 143 -9.13 9.84 -14.28
CA LEU A 143 -9.23 11.14 -14.92
C LEU A 143 -8.74 11.12 -16.36
N LEU A 144 -7.90 10.18 -16.75
CA LEU A 144 -7.27 10.15 -18.07
C LEU A 144 -8.26 10.02 -19.22
N GLY A 145 -9.40 9.41 -18.96
CA GLY A 145 -10.45 9.30 -19.97
C GLY A 145 -11.52 10.37 -19.88
N ALA A 146 -11.47 11.22 -18.84
CA ALA A 146 -12.52 12.19 -18.53
C ALA A 146 -12.11 13.64 -18.81
N ILE A 147 -10.83 13.86 -19.02
CA ILE A 147 -10.27 15.20 -19.30
C ILE A 147 -10.11 15.44 -20.79
#